data_3683bc06505b0ee08326df65d0887ab8
#
_entry.id   3683bc06505b0ee08326df65d0887ab8
#
_cell.length_a   1.000
_cell.length_b   1.000
_cell.length_c   1.000
_cell.angle_alpha   90.00
_cell.angle_beta   90.00
_cell.angle_gamma   90.00
#
_symmetry.space_group_name_H-M   'P 1'
#
loop_
_entity.id
_entity.type
_entity.pdbx_description
1 polymer ?
#
loop_
_entity_poly.entity_id
_entity_poly.type
_entity_poly.pdbx_seq_one_letter_code
_entity_poly.pdbx_strand_id
1 'polypeptide(L)'
;FPLAFVLLAVLLANGELTFPWLKESGEHAHHHIPAWHNYTFLVVREVLGMIAVMVIHWIFIQRQAVSERSAEDAERFHNIACWVPYAYVLYGTMVAWDFEMTMLPSWHSAIYGMQHFISNFGMFLAFLVIWIYALNSRGKLVRPVEDYVYNYFAQMLFAFTLLWIYTFFAQYLTIWYGNLPSETVRVMAMQDGDYTFIWWSMLVLKFVVPFTLLSFPPVRHSVKATTAVATCIIIGTLFERYVWIGGVKGGVGTY
;
A
#
# COMPACT_ATOMS: atom_id res chain seq x y z
N PHE A 1 -5.61 -9.33 11.82
CA PHE A 1 -5.86 -8.14 12.65
C PHE A 1 -5.07 -8.14 13.98
N PRO A 2 -5.04 -9.19 14.84
CA PRO A 2 -4.30 -9.11 16.11
C PRO A 2 -2.83 -8.74 15.93
N LEU A 3 -2.15 -9.33 14.96
CA LEU A 3 -0.75 -9.02 14.66
C LEU A 3 -0.58 -7.54 14.22
N ALA A 4 -1.47 -7.05 13.35
CA ALA A 4 -1.43 -5.66 12.90
C ALA A 4 -1.64 -4.68 14.07
N PHE A 5 -2.55 -5.00 15.00
CA PHE A 5 -2.77 -4.20 16.20
C PHE A 5 -1.55 -4.18 17.12
N VAL A 6 -0.90 -5.32 17.33
CA VAL A 6 0.34 -5.41 18.12
C VAL A 6 1.46 -4.59 17.47
N LEU A 7 1.63 -4.69 16.15
CA LEU A 7 2.63 -3.90 15.42
C LEU A 7 2.35 -2.40 15.54
N LEU A 8 1.09 -1.99 15.37
CA LEU A 8 0.69 -0.60 15.55
C LEU A 8 1.01 -0.11 16.98
N ALA A 9 0.66 -0.91 17.99
CA ALA A 9 0.96 -0.57 19.39
C ALA A 9 2.46 -0.42 19.65
N VAL A 10 3.31 -1.28 19.06
CA VAL A 10 4.77 -1.18 19.15
C VAL A 10 5.29 0.09 18.48
N LEU A 11 4.80 0.44 17.28
CA LEU A 11 5.19 1.65 16.57
C LEU A 11 4.80 2.92 17.33
N LEU A 12 3.59 2.94 17.87
CA LEU A 12 3.11 4.07 18.67
C LEU A 12 3.83 4.16 20.03
N ALA A 13 4.11 3.04 20.71
CA ALA A 13 4.87 3.06 21.96
C ALA A 13 6.31 3.59 21.80
N ASN A 14 6.89 3.44 20.59
CA ASN A 14 8.19 3.96 20.23
C ASN A 14 8.11 5.20 19.33
N GLY A 15 7.18 6.11 19.63
CA GLY A 15 6.87 7.27 18.79
C GLY A 15 8.08 8.13 18.42
N GLU A 16 8.99 8.41 19.35
CA GLU A 16 10.21 9.20 19.10
C GLU A 16 11.17 8.53 18.09
N LEU A 17 11.18 7.20 18.01
CA LEU A 17 11.98 6.47 17.02
C LEU A 17 11.26 6.35 15.67
N THR A 18 9.93 6.34 15.71
CA THR A 18 9.09 6.13 14.53
C THR A 18 8.85 7.44 13.79
N PHE A 19 8.58 8.53 14.52
CA PHE A 19 8.17 9.82 13.93
C PHE A 19 9.26 10.88 14.10
N PRO A 20 9.99 11.26 13.04
CA PRO A 20 11.06 12.25 13.10
C PRO A 20 10.60 13.60 13.65
N TRP A 21 9.38 14.03 13.30
CA TRP A 21 8.81 15.32 13.72
C TRP A 21 8.61 15.47 15.25
N LEU A 22 8.62 14.36 16.02
CA LEU A 22 8.60 14.44 17.49
C LEU A 22 9.92 14.91 18.08
N LYS A 23 11.03 14.76 17.36
CA LYS A 23 12.37 15.17 17.80
C LYS A 23 12.75 16.58 17.35
N GLU A 24 12.05 17.10 16.34
CA GLU A 24 12.31 18.44 15.82
C GLU A 24 11.71 19.49 16.75
N SER A 25 12.53 20.00 17.67
CA SER A 25 12.25 21.15 18.51
C SER A 25 13.15 22.34 18.11
N GLY A 26 12.60 23.52 17.91
CA GLY A 26 13.35 24.73 17.58
C GLY A 26 12.97 25.36 16.23
N GLU A 27 13.94 25.97 15.53
CA GLU A 27 13.71 26.74 14.29
C GLU A 27 13.05 25.95 13.15
N HIS A 28 13.15 24.62 13.16
CA HIS A 28 12.53 23.74 12.17
C HIS A 28 11.04 23.45 12.44
N ALA A 29 10.51 23.88 13.57
CA ALA A 29 9.08 23.71 13.92
C ALA A 29 8.11 24.44 12.98
N HIS A 30 8.60 25.34 12.14
CA HIS A 30 7.77 26.09 11.17
C HIS A 30 7.19 25.25 10.03
N HIS A 31 7.69 24.04 9.81
CA HIS A 31 7.20 23.12 8.76
C HIS A 31 6.12 22.16 9.25
N HIS A 32 5.82 22.17 10.56
CA HIS A 32 4.77 21.30 11.10
C HIS A 32 3.37 21.85 10.83
N ILE A 33 2.45 20.95 10.53
CA ILE A 33 1.00 21.25 10.56
C ILE A 33 0.55 21.02 12.01
N PRO A 34 0.36 22.09 12.84
CA PRO A 34 0.21 21.93 14.29
C PRO A 34 -0.97 21.04 14.70
N ALA A 35 -2.07 21.08 13.92
CA ALA A 35 -3.25 20.26 14.18
C ALA A 35 -3.04 18.77 13.86
N TRP A 36 -2.22 18.46 12.84
CA TRP A 36 -1.98 17.07 12.40
C TRP A 36 -0.82 16.43 13.15
N HIS A 37 0.28 17.14 13.36
CA HIS A 37 1.49 16.69 14.05
C HIS A 37 1.33 16.81 15.58
N ASN A 38 0.24 16.26 16.11
CA ASN A 38 -0.01 16.12 17.53
C ASN A 38 -0.02 14.64 17.90
N TYR A 39 0.90 14.23 18.77
CA TYR A 39 1.08 12.82 19.11
C TYR A 39 -0.17 12.18 19.72
N THR A 40 -0.84 12.86 20.64
CA THR A 40 -2.09 12.36 21.23
C THR A 40 -3.16 12.17 20.17
N PHE A 41 -3.30 13.12 19.25
CA PHE A 41 -4.26 13.03 18.15
C PHE A 41 -3.89 11.91 17.18
N LEU A 42 -2.59 11.71 16.88
CA LEU A 42 -2.10 10.59 16.07
C LEU A 42 -2.48 9.24 16.70
N VAL A 43 -2.18 9.05 17.98
CA VAL A 43 -2.52 7.79 18.67
C VAL A 43 -4.02 7.52 18.65
N VAL A 44 -4.83 8.54 18.94
CA VAL A 44 -6.29 8.39 18.98
C VAL A 44 -6.84 8.03 17.60
N ARG A 45 -6.45 8.74 16.53
CA ARG A 45 -6.98 8.47 15.19
C ARG A 45 -6.53 7.12 14.64
N GLU A 46 -5.27 6.71 14.86
CA GLU A 46 -4.76 5.42 14.39
C GLU A 46 -5.42 4.24 15.10
N VAL A 47 -5.56 4.32 16.43
CA VAL A 47 -6.22 3.28 17.21
C VAL A 47 -7.71 3.20 16.88
N LEU A 48 -8.41 4.34 16.82
CA LEU A 48 -9.84 4.35 16.46
C LEU A 48 -10.07 3.88 15.02
N GLY A 49 -9.22 4.29 14.07
CA GLY A 49 -9.29 3.85 12.68
C GLY A 49 -9.10 2.33 12.56
N MET A 50 -8.10 1.76 13.23
CA MET A 50 -7.87 0.33 13.26
C MET A 50 -9.06 -0.42 13.87
N ILE A 51 -9.60 0.05 15.00
CA ILE A 51 -10.78 -0.56 15.64
C ILE A 51 -11.98 -0.49 14.70
N ALA A 52 -12.22 0.63 14.03
CA ALA A 52 -13.33 0.78 13.08
C ALA A 52 -13.21 -0.23 11.92
N VAL A 53 -12.03 -0.37 11.33
CA VAL A 53 -11.78 -1.37 10.28
C VAL A 53 -11.98 -2.79 10.80
N MET A 54 -11.52 -3.11 12.01
CA MET A 54 -11.72 -4.42 12.63
C MET A 54 -13.20 -4.73 12.86
N VAL A 55 -13.97 -3.76 13.36
CA VAL A 55 -15.42 -3.92 13.60
C VAL A 55 -16.17 -4.14 12.30
N ILE A 56 -15.90 -3.35 11.26
CA ILE A 56 -16.52 -3.50 9.94
C ILE A 56 -16.23 -4.91 9.37
N HIS A 57 -14.97 -5.38 9.47
CA HIS A 57 -14.61 -6.72 9.02
C HIS A 57 -15.25 -7.82 9.83
N TRP A 58 -15.35 -7.64 11.14
CA TRP A 58 -16.05 -8.58 12.01
C TRP A 58 -17.51 -8.72 11.58
N ILE A 59 -18.21 -7.59 11.40
CA ILE A 59 -19.60 -7.59 10.94
C ILE A 59 -19.70 -8.23 9.55
N PHE A 60 -18.79 -7.91 8.63
CA PHE A 60 -18.75 -8.50 7.29
C PHE A 60 -18.66 -10.03 7.33
N ILE A 61 -17.72 -10.59 8.10
CA ILE A 61 -17.55 -12.05 8.25
C ILE A 61 -18.80 -12.70 8.86
N GLN A 62 -19.39 -12.09 9.89
CA GLN A 62 -20.62 -12.60 10.51
C GLN A 62 -21.79 -12.61 9.52
N ARG A 63 -21.95 -11.56 8.72
CA ARG A 63 -23.00 -11.47 7.70
C ARG A 63 -22.76 -12.43 6.55
N GLN A 64 -21.52 -12.64 6.14
CA GLN A 64 -21.17 -13.62 5.12
C GLN A 64 -21.56 -15.04 5.55
N ALA A 65 -21.31 -15.41 6.79
CA ALA A 65 -21.61 -16.75 7.31
C ALA A 65 -23.11 -17.11 7.30
N VAL A 66 -23.98 -16.11 7.24
CA VAL A 66 -25.45 -16.30 7.23
C VAL A 66 -26.11 -15.87 5.92
N SER A 67 -25.37 -15.33 4.97
CA SER A 67 -25.90 -14.71 3.74
C SER A 67 -26.72 -15.67 2.84
N GLU A 68 -26.46 -16.96 2.93
CA GLU A 68 -27.17 -17.97 2.13
C GLU A 68 -28.50 -18.44 2.78
N ARG A 69 -28.85 -17.96 3.99
CA ARG A 69 -30.04 -18.44 4.74
C ARG A 69 -31.33 -17.81 4.26
N SER A 70 -31.30 -16.52 3.89
CA SER A 70 -32.47 -15.78 3.43
C SER A 70 -32.07 -14.65 2.49
N ALA A 71 -33.04 -14.15 1.68
CA ALA A 71 -32.83 -12.99 0.82
C ALA A 71 -32.51 -11.71 1.63
N GLU A 72 -33.09 -11.55 2.81
CA GLU A 72 -32.83 -10.43 3.72
C GLU A 72 -31.40 -10.48 4.25
N ASP A 73 -30.88 -11.65 4.61
CA ASP A 73 -29.49 -11.83 5.08
C ASP A 73 -28.48 -11.56 3.94
N ALA A 74 -28.82 -11.97 2.71
CA ALA A 74 -28.03 -11.65 1.52
C ALA A 74 -27.95 -10.13 1.27
N GLU A 75 -29.06 -9.42 1.40
CA GLU A 75 -29.10 -7.95 1.26
C GLU A 75 -28.27 -7.26 2.36
N ARG A 76 -28.41 -7.69 3.61
CA ARG A 76 -27.61 -7.18 4.73
C ARG A 76 -26.10 -7.41 4.53
N PHE A 77 -25.72 -8.58 4.01
CA PHE A 77 -24.34 -8.87 3.64
C PHE A 77 -23.85 -7.94 2.52
N HIS A 78 -24.65 -7.77 1.46
CA HIS A 78 -24.31 -6.89 0.35
C HIS A 78 -24.10 -5.44 0.81
N ASN A 79 -24.98 -4.94 1.66
CA ASN A 79 -24.87 -3.59 2.21
C ASN A 79 -23.57 -3.39 3.01
N ILE A 80 -23.19 -4.32 3.89
CA ILE A 80 -21.93 -4.19 4.63
C ILE A 80 -20.71 -4.36 3.71
N ALA A 81 -20.80 -5.22 2.68
CA ALA A 81 -19.72 -5.41 1.72
C ALA A 81 -19.35 -4.12 0.97
N CYS A 82 -20.32 -3.25 0.72
CA CYS A 82 -20.07 -1.93 0.11
C CYS A 82 -19.27 -0.99 1.02
N TRP A 83 -19.37 -1.12 2.35
CA TRP A 83 -18.64 -0.26 3.29
C TRP A 83 -17.18 -0.68 3.51
N VAL A 84 -16.84 -1.94 3.24
CA VAL A 84 -15.47 -2.44 3.42
C VAL A 84 -14.44 -1.66 2.60
N PRO A 85 -14.62 -1.42 1.28
CA PRO A 85 -13.68 -0.63 0.49
C PRO A 85 -13.50 0.80 1.01
N TYR A 86 -14.58 1.46 1.43
CA TYR A 86 -14.52 2.80 1.99
C TYR A 86 -13.67 2.86 3.26
N ALA A 87 -13.88 1.92 4.18
CA ALA A 87 -13.09 1.83 5.40
C ALA A 87 -11.60 1.63 5.10
N TYR A 88 -11.27 0.78 4.12
CA TYR A 88 -9.90 0.56 3.69
C TYR A 88 -9.26 1.78 3.04
N VAL A 89 -9.98 2.47 2.16
CA VAL A 89 -9.45 3.67 1.49
C VAL A 89 -9.21 4.78 2.51
N LEU A 90 -10.18 5.04 3.40
CA LEU A 90 -10.05 6.10 4.40
C LEU A 90 -8.93 5.82 5.40
N TYR A 91 -8.94 4.63 6.01
CA TYR A 91 -7.92 4.28 6.99
C TYR A 91 -6.54 4.12 6.35
N GLY A 92 -6.45 3.47 5.18
CA GLY A 92 -5.19 3.31 4.45
C GLY A 92 -4.58 4.63 3.98
N THR A 93 -5.41 5.62 3.63
CA THR A 93 -4.94 6.97 3.33
C THR A 93 -4.36 7.64 4.57
N MET A 94 -5.02 7.49 5.73
CA MET A 94 -4.54 8.03 7.00
C MET A 94 -3.20 7.40 7.39
N VAL A 95 -3.08 6.07 7.31
CA VAL A 95 -1.83 5.33 7.53
C VAL A 95 -0.72 5.82 6.58
N ALA A 96 -1.03 6.03 5.29
CA ALA A 96 -0.07 6.53 4.32
C ALA A 96 0.46 7.93 4.68
N TRP A 97 -0.42 8.79 5.17
CA TRP A 97 -0.03 10.13 5.60
C TRP A 97 0.81 10.08 6.88
N ASP A 98 0.41 9.29 7.86
CA ASP A 98 1.03 9.28 9.17
C ASP A 98 2.36 8.51 9.24
N PHE A 99 2.47 7.39 8.52
CA PHE A 99 3.65 6.52 8.60
C PHE A 99 4.62 6.64 7.43
N GLU A 100 4.22 7.28 6.33
CA GLU A 100 5.08 7.44 5.16
C GLU A 100 5.28 8.91 4.77
N MET A 101 4.20 9.67 4.64
CA MET A 101 4.29 11.06 4.16
C MET A 101 4.95 11.97 5.20
N THR A 102 4.53 11.88 6.46
CA THR A 102 5.06 12.71 7.56
C THR A 102 6.46 12.33 8.02
N MET A 103 7.05 11.29 7.45
CA MET A 103 8.48 10.99 7.66
C MET A 103 9.38 12.15 7.19
N LEU A 104 8.91 12.96 6.23
CA LEU A 104 9.47 14.25 5.89
C LEU A 104 8.38 15.33 6.07
N PRO A 105 8.37 16.05 7.19
CA PRO A 105 7.27 16.96 7.55
C PRO A 105 7.02 18.11 6.57
N SER A 106 8.06 18.54 5.85
CA SER A 106 7.98 19.58 4.83
C SER A 106 7.35 19.10 3.50
N TRP A 107 7.26 17.78 3.30
CA TRP A 107 6.77 17.21 2.05
C TRP A 107 5.33 16.70 2.19
N HIS A 108 4.48 17.07 1.24
CA HIS A 108 3.10 16.59 1.19
C HIS A 108 2.62 16.44 -0.25
N SER A 109 1.75 15.47 -0.48
CA SER A 109 1.19 15.18 -1.80
C SER A 109 -0.25 14.69 -1.69
N ALA A 110 -1.18 15.33 -2.41
CA ALA A 110 -2.59 14.96 -2.42
C ALA A 110 -2.85 13.61 -3.10
N ILE A 111 -2.03 13.22 -4.09
CA ILE A 111 -2.18 11.95 -4.81
C ILE A 111 -1.61 10.75 -4.03
N TYR A 112 -0.82 11.01 -2.99
CA TYR A 112 -0.05 9.98 -2.30
C TYR A 112 -0.94 8.89 -1.68
N GLY A 113 -2.04 9.26 -1.04
CA GLY A 113 -2.99 8.29 -0.47
C GLY A 113 -3.58 7.35 -1.52
N MET A 114 -3.93 7.87 -2.70
CA MET A 114 -4.42 7.05 -3.81
C MET A 114 -3.33 6.12 -4.36
N GLN A 115 -2.10 6.61 -4.54
CA GLN A 115 -0.96 5.80 -4.96
C GLN A 115 -0.67 4.68 -3.98
N HIS A 116 -0.69 4.98 -2.68
CA HIS A 116 -0.52 3.99 -1.61
C HIS A 116 -1.60 2.90 -1.66
N PHE A 117 -2.87 3.28 -1.83
CA PHE A 117 -3.97 2.33 -1.98
C PHE A 117 -3.79 1.43 -3.19
N ILE A 118 -3.53 1.99 -4.38
CA ILE A 118 -3.32 1.24 -5.63
C ILE A 118 -2.16 0.25 -5.46
N SER A 119 -1.06 0.71 -4.86
CA SER A 119 0.12 -0.10 -4.60
C SER A 119 -0.18 -1.31 -3.70
N ASN A 120 -0.84 -1.08 -2.56
CA ASN A 120 -1.14 -2.12 -1.59
C ASN A 120 -2.22 -3.08 -2.09
N PHE A 121 -3.22 -2.59 -2.82
CA PHE A 121 -4.24 -3.46 -3.41
C PHE A 121 -3.65 -4.35 -4.50
N GLY A 122 -2.75 -3.82 -5.35
CA GLY A 122 -2.00 -4.63 -6.32
C GLY A 122 -1.14 -5.71 -5.64
N MET A 123 -0.48 -5.38 -4.53
CA MET A 123 0.28 -6.35 -3.73
C MET A 123 -0.64 -7.42 -3.13
N PHE A 124 -1.82 -7.04 -2.63
CA PHE A 124 -2.81 -7.98 -2.10
C PHE A 124 -3.30 -8.96 -3.18
N LEU A 125 -3.62 -8.47 -4.38
CA LEU A 125 -3.98 -9.33 -5.51
C LEU A 125 -2.85 -10.30 -5.87
N ALA A 126 -1.62 -9.83 -5.90
CA ALA A 126 -0.45 -10.66 -6.15
C ALA A 126 -0.27 -11.73 -5.07
N PHE A 127 -0.47 -11.37 -3.80
CA PHE A 127 -0.47 -12.33 -2.69
C PHE A 127 -1.58 -13.38 -2.85
N LEU A 128 -2.79 -12.99 -3.22
CA LEU A 128 -3.89 -13.93 -3.47
C LEU A 128 -3.55 -14.94 -4.57
N VAL A 129 -2.95 -14.50 -5.67
CA VAL A 129 -2.51 -15.40 -6.76
C VAL A 129 -1.56 -16.46 -6.23
N ILE A 130 -0.53 -16.05 -5.48
CA ILE A 130 0.46 -16.97 -4.91
C ILE A 130 -0.20 -17.91 -3.89
N TRP A 131 -1.08 -17.38 -3.03
CA TRP A 131 -1.76 -18.16 -2.01
C TRP A 131 -2.69 -19.21 -2.61
N ILE A 132 -3.50 -18.84 -3.60
CA ILE A 132 -4.38 -19.76 -4.33
C ILE A 132 -3.55 -20.83 -5.05
N TYR A 133 -2.46 -20.44 -5.72
CA TYR A 133 -1.55 -21.38 -6.36
C TYR A 133 -0.96 -22.40 -5.36
N ALA A 134 -0.51 -21.93 -4.20
CA ALA A 134 0.07 -22.77 -3.16
C ALA A 134 -0.95 -23.74 -2.54
N LEU A 135 -2.20 -23.32 -2.38
CA LEU A 135 -3.28 -24.18 -1.89
C LEU A 135 -3.73 -25.19 -2.95
N ASN A 136 -3.87 -24.75 -4.20
CA ASN A 136 -4.29 -25.57 -5.32
C ASN A 136 -3.26 -26.68 -5.62
N SER A 137 -1.97 -26.33 -5.64
CA SER A 137 -0.88 -27.28 -5.87
C SER A 137 -0.74 -28.33 -4.74
N ARG A 138 -1.21 -28.01 -3.52
CA ARG A 138 -1.20 -28.93 -2.39
C ARG A 138 -2.50 -29.72 -2.23
N GLY A 139 -3.48 -29.56 -3.12
CA GLY A 139 -4.78 -30.21 -3.04
C GLY A 139 -5.59 -29.85 -1.79
N LYS A 140 -5.35 -28.65 -1.21
CA LYS A 140 -6.05 -28.20 0.00
C LYS A 140 -7.37 -27.47 -0.27
N LEU A 141 -7.69 -27.22 -1.53
CA LEU A 141 -8.95 -26.60 -1.93
C LEU A 141 -10.01 -27.67 -2.13
N VAL A 142 -11.22 -27.43 -1.65
CA VAL A 142 -12.39 -28.31 -1.84
C VAL A 142 -12.72 -28.47 -3.33
N ARG A 143 -12.57 -27.38 -4.09
CA ARG A 143 -12.65 -27.35 -5.55
C ARG A 143 -11.38 -26.70 -6.10
N PRO A 144 -10.65 -27.38 -7.02
CA PRO A 144 -9.50 -26.77 -7.67
C PRO A 144 -9.91 -25.49 -8.41
N VAL A 145 -9.06 -24.47 -8.34
CA VAL A 145 -9.27 -23.24 -9.11
C VAL A 145 -8.79 -23.48 -10.52
N GLU A 146 -9.66 -23.20 -11.49
CA GLU A 146 -9.39 -23.40 -12.92
C GLU A 146 -8.45 -22.32 -13.48
N ASP A 147 -7.71 -22.66 -14.52
CA ASP A 147 -6.64 -21.80 -15.10
C ASP A 147 -7.18 -20.46 -15.62
N TYR A 148 -8.44 -20.40 -16.08
CA TYR A 148 -9.03 -19.13 -16.55
C TYR A 148 -9.17 -18.08 -15.43
N VAL A 149 -9.31 -18.50 -14.17
CA VAL A 149 -9.38 -17.59 -13.02
C VAL A 149 -8.05 -16.86 -12.83
N TYR A 150 -6.93 -17.56 -13.05
CA TYR A 150 -5.60 -16.92 -13.01
C TYR A 150 -5.43 -15.88 -14.13
N ASN A 151 -6.05 -16.09 -15.29
CA ASN A 151 -6.05 -15.07 -16.34
C ASN A 151 -6.82 -13.81 -15.90
N TYR A 152 -7.93 -13.92 -15.17
CA TYR A 152 -8.62 -12.76 -14.62
C TYR A 152 -7.77 -12.04 -13.57
N PHE A 153 -7.11 -12.75 -12.69
CA PHE A 153 -6.15 -12.14 -11.76
C PHE A 153 -5.01 -11.45 -12.50
N ALA A 154 -4.47 -12.06 -13.54
CA ALA A 154 -3.42 -11.46 -14.36
C ALA A 154 -3.87 -10.16 -15.03
N GLN A 155 -5.11 -10.09 -15.53
CA GLN A 155 -5.70 -8.87 -16.08
C GLN A 155 -5.86 -7.78 -15.01
N MET A 156 -6.32 -8.14 -13.80
CA MET A 156 -6.41 -7.21 -12.68
C MET A 156 -5.03 -6.69 -12.26
N LEU A 157 -4.03 -7.58 -12.14
CA LEU A 157 -2.65 -7.18 -11.84
C LEU A 157 -2.10 -6.24 -12.90
N PHE A 158 -2.37 -6.50 -14.17
CA PHE A 158 -1.98 -5.62 -15.26
C PHE A 158 -2.62 -4.23 -15.15
N ALA A 159 -3.94 -4.18 -14.89
CA ALA A 159 -4.65 -2.92 -14.69
C ALA A 159 -4.10 -2.12 -13.50
N PHE A 160 -3.83 -2.78 -12.36
CA PHE A 160 -3.23 -2.12 -11.20
C PHE A 160 -1.78 -1.70 -11.43
N THR A 161 -1.01 -2.42 -12.25
CA THR A 161 0.32 -2.00 -12.71
C THR A 161 0.25 -0.70 -13.49
N LEU A 162 -0.70 -0.56 -14.41
CA LEU A 162 -0.92 0.66 -15.19
C LEU A 162 -1.39 1.83 -14.33
N LEU A 163 -2.30 1.58 -13.39
CA LEU A 163 -2.77 2.61 -12.45
C LEU A 163 -1.63 3.08 -11.54
N TRP A 164 -0.81 2.15 -11.06
CA TRP A 164 0.34 2.49 -10.22
C TRP A 164 1.35 3.38 -10.96
N ILE A 165 1.77 2.99 -12.16
CA ILE A 165 2.74 3.80 -12.92
C ILE A 165 2.15 5.15 -13.33
N TYR A 166 0.85 5.21 -13.62
CA TYR A 166 0.16 6.47 -13.92
C TYR A 166 0.23 7.43 -12.74
N THR A 167 -0.16 6.99 -11.55
CA THR A 167 -0.13 7.85 -10.35
C THR A 167 1.29 8.21 -9.92
N PHE A 168 2.21 7.26 -10.00
CA PHE A 168 3.63 7.47 -9.73
C PHE A 168 4.25 8.48 -10.69
N PHE A 169 4.04 8.29 -12.00
CA PHE A 169 4.59 9.16 -13.03
C PHE A 169 3.97 10.55 -12.98
N ALA A 170 2.65 10.66 -12.76
CA ALA A 170 1.97 11.95 -12.60
C ALA A 170 2.56 12.76 -11.46
N GLN A 171 2.79 12.13 -10.29
CA GLN A 171 3.44 12.77 -9.15
C GLN A 171 4.88 13.17 -9.45
N TYR A 172 5.66 12.24 -10.02
CA TYR A 172 7.04 12.49 -10.39
C TYR A 172 7.16 13.64 -11.39
N LEU A 173 6.35 13.65 -12.44
CA LEU A 173 6.33 14.68 -13.48
C LEU A 173 5.98 16.06 -12.90
N THR A 174 5.00 16.12 -11.99
CA THR A 174 4.60 17.37 -11.34
C THR A 174 5.74 17.95 -10.50
N ILE A 175 6.41 17.11 -9.70
CA ILE A 175 7.56 17.51 -8.87
C ILE A 175 8.74 17.92 -9.74
N TRP A 176 9.05 17.15 -10.78
CA TRP A 176 10.15 17.43 -11.70
C TRP A 176 9.93 18.73 -12.48
N TYR A 177 8.71 18.95 -13.00
CA TYR A 177 8.38 20.15 -13.76
C TYR A 177 8.28 21.40 -12.87
N GLY A 178 7.67 21.26 -11.68
CA GLY A 178 7.55 22.35 -10.70
C GLY A 178 8.89 22.78 -10.10
N ASN A 179 9.82 21.85 -9.98
CA ASN A 179 11.20 22.05 -9.48
C ASN A 179 11.28 22.87 -8.18
N LEU A 180 10.31 22.66 -7.28
CA LEU A 180 10.30 23.30 -5.97
C LEU A 180 11.28 22.59 -5.03
N PRO A 181 12.23 23.30 -4.39
CA PRO A 181 13.22 22.66 -3.51
C PRO A 181 12.63 21.80 -2.40
N SER A 182 11.51 22.23 -1.81
CA SER A 182 10.80 21.48 -0.77
C SER A 182 10.21 20.15 -1.23
N GLU A 183 9.89 20.02 -2.51
CA GLU A 183 9.29 18.81 -3.09
C GLU A 183 10.33 17.87 -3.70
N THR A 184 11.36 18.44 -4.36
CA THR A 184 12.39 17.67 -5.06
C THR A 184 13.33 16.94 -4.13
N VAL A 185 13.62 17.47 -2.93
CA VAL A 185 14.55 16.89 -1.94
C VAL A 185 14.21 15.42 -1.66
N ARG A 186 12.94 15.08 -1.46
CA ARG A 186 12.55 13.70 -1.18
C ARG A 186 12.82 12.76 -2.35
N VAL A 187 12.48 13.18 -3.56
CA VAL A 187 12.67 12.35 -4.76
C VAL A 187 14.15 12.14 -5.06
N MET A 188 14.96 13.20 -4.93
CA MET A 188 16.41 13.12 -5.10
C MET A 188 17.04 12.19 -4.07
N ALA A 189 16.67 12.30 -2.79
CA ALA A 189 17.17 11.42 -1.74
C ALA A 189 16.83 9.94 -1.96
N MET A 190 15.70 9.64 -2.62
CA MET A 190 15.34 8.28 -2.98
C MET A 190 16.03 7.76 -4.25
N GLN A 191 16.38 8.66 -5.18
CA GLN A 191 17.01 8.30 -6.45
C GLN A 191 18.53 8.19 -6.36
N ASP A 192 19.16 9.00 -5.52
CA ASP A 192 20.60 9.13 -5.42
C ASP A 192 21.17 8.39 -4.21
N GLY A 193 22.44 8.08 -4.27
CA GLY A 193 23.18 7.45 -3.18
C GLY A 193 22.83 5.98 -2.97
N ASP A 194 22.68 5.58 -1.70
CA ASP A 194 22.56 4.18 -1.28
C ASP A 194 21.25 3.51 -1.73
N TYR A 195 20.24 4.31 -2.08
CA TYR A 195 18.93 3.82 -2.49
C TYR A 195 18.77 3.65 -4.01
N THR A 196 19.70 4.13 -4.82
CA THR A 196 19.64 4.09 -6.29
C THR A 196 19.33 2.70 -6.84
N PHE A 197 20.02 1.68 -6.34
CA PHE A 197 19.79 0.29 -6.79
C PHE A 197 18.36 -0.19 -6.46
N ILE A 198 17.88 0.11 -5.27
CA ILE A 198 16.56 -0.32 -4.81
C ILE A 198 15.46 0.43 -5.55
N TRP A 199 15.67 1.73 -5.81
CA TRP A 199 14.77 2.56 -6.62
C TRP A 199 14.55 2.00 -8.03
N TRP A 200 15.62 1.73 -8.74
CA TRP A 200 15.51 1.17 -10.09
C TRP A 200 14.98 -0.27 -10.08
N SER A 201 15.36 -1.07 -9.11
CA SER A 201 14.83 -2.44 -8.94
C SER A 201 13.32 -2.42 -8.67
N MET A 202 12.83 -1.47 -7.88
CA MET A 202 11.40 -1.24 -7.65
C MET A 202 10.66 -0.99 -8.99
N LEU A 203 11.15 -0.06 -9.80
CA LEU A 203 10.54 0.27 -11.10
C LEU A 203 10.53 -0.94 -12.04
N VAL A 204 11.64 -1.69 -12.11
CA VAL A 204 11.73 -2.88 -12.95
C VAL A 204 10.76 -3.97 -12.49
N LEU A 205 10.77 -4.31 -11.20
CA LEU A 205 9.96 -5.41 -10.67
C LEU A 205 8.47 -5.09 -10.59
N LYS A 206 8.12 -3.83 -10.40
CA LYS A 206 6.72 -3.43 -10.20
C LYS A 206 6.04 -2.92 -11.46
N PHE A 207 6.82 -2.43 -12.42
CA PHE A 207 6.28 -1.93 -13.69
C PHE A 207 6.83 -2.68 -14.91
N VAL A 208 8.14 -2.64 -15.17
CA VAL A 208 8.69 -3.15 -16.44
C VAL A 208 8.36 -4.64 -16.63
N VAL A 209 8.63 -5.47 -15.64
CA VAL A 209 8.37 -6.91 -15.70
C VAL A 209 6.87 -7.22 -15.80
N PRO A 210 5.99 -6.73 -14.93
CA PRO A 210 4.55 -6.98 -15.04
C PRO A 210 3.96 -6.44 -16.34
N PHE A 211 4.32 -5.23 -16.74
CA PHE A 211 3.81 -4.61 -17.96
C PHE A 211 4.19 -5.42 -19.20
N THR A 212 5.46 -5.76 -19.36
CA THR A 212 5.91 -6.50 -20.53
C THR A 212 5.34 -7.91 -20.57
N LEU A 213 5.41 -8.65 -19.47
CA LEU A 213 4.99 -10.05 -19.45
C LEU A 213 3.46 -10.19 -19.51
N LEU A 214 2.71 -9.41 -18.74
CA LEU A 214 1.25 -9.51 -18.73
C LEU A 214 0.58 -8.88 -19.96
N SER A 215 1.29 -8.14 -20.79
CA SER A 215 0.78 -7.69 -22.10
C SER A 215 0.55 -8.87 -23.06
N PHE A 216 1.31 -9.94 -22.90
CA PHE A 216 1.22 -11.11 -23.79
C PHE A 216 0.17 -12.11 -23.29
N PRO A 217 -0.88 -12.42 -24.10
CA PRO A 217 -1.90 -13.40 -23.72
C PRO A 217 -1.35 -14.76 -23.28
N PRO A 218 -0.35 -15.38 -23.94
CA PRO A 218 0.18 -16.66 -23.50
C PRO A 218 0.72 -16.67 -22.07
N VAL A 219 1.29 -15.56 -21.61
CA VAL A 219 1.82 -15.42 -20.24
C VAL A 219 0.68 -15.37 -19.23
N ARG A 220 -0.39 -14.63 -19.53
CA ARG A 220 -1.57 -14.52 -18.66
C ARG A 220 -2.33 -15.84 -18.50
N HIS A 221 -2.32 -16.68 -19.52
CA HIS A 221 -2.93 -18.02 -19.46
C HIS A 221 -2.04 -19.06 -18.80
N SER A 222 -0.79 -18.73 -18.49
CA SER A 222 0.12 -19.63 -17.76
C SER A 222 0.09 -19.35 -16.27
N VAL A 223 -0.43 -20.28 -15.48
CA VAL A 223 -0.52 -20.20 -14.03
C VAL A 223 0.85 -19.91 -13.38
N LYS A 224 1.89 -20.63 -13.83
CA LYS A 224 3.26 -20.46 -13.32
C LYS A 224 3.83 -19.08 -13.64
N ALA A 225 3.64 -18.60 -14.87
CA ALA A 225 4.13 -17.29 -15.27
C ALA A 225 3.42 -16.17 -14.53
N THR A 226 2.09 -16.23 -14.38
CA THR A 226 1.31 -15.26 -13.59
C THR A 226 1.76 -15.25 -12.13
N THR A 227 2.02 -16.42 -11.54
CA THR A 227 2.53 -16.51 -10.15
C THR A 227 3.94 -15.92 -10.02
N ALA A 228 4.82 -16.13 -10.99
CA ALA A 228 6.15 -15.52 -10.99
C ALA A 228 6.08 -13.99 -11.08
N VAL A 229 5.22 -13.45 -11.96
CA VAL A 229 4.99 -12.00 -12.06
C VAL A 229 4.40 -11.43 -10.76
N ALA A 230 3.45 -12.14 -10.14
CA ALA A 230 2.90 -11.77 -8.84
C ALA A 230 4.00 -11.67 -7.76
N THR A 231 4.97 -12.59 -7.76
CA THR A 231 6.12 -12.54 -6.86
C THR A 231 6.98 -11.29 -7.11
N CYS A 232 7.24 -10.93 -8.36
CA CYS A 232 7.96 -9.70 -8.71
C CYS A 232 7.22 -8.45 -8.19
N ILE A 233 5.89 -8.38 -8.32
CA ILE A 233 5.07 -7.28 -7.83
C ILE A 233 5.21 -7.14 -6.30
N ILE A 234 5.17 -8.24 -5.55
CA ILE A 234 5.32 -8.22 -4.09
C ILE A 234 6.70 -7.67 -3.70
N ILE A 235 7.77 -8.22 -4.28
CA ILE A 235 9.14 -7.77 -4.00
C ILE A 235 9.31 -6.30 -4.37
N GLY A 236 8.82 -5.89 -5.54
CA GLY A 236 8.85 -4.49 -5.98
C GLY A 236 8.08 -3.56 -5.05
N THR A 237 6.95 -4.01 -4.47
CA THR A 237 6.20 -3.21 -3.50
C THR A 237 6.92 -3.11 -2.16
N LEU A 238 7.59 -4.16 -1.70
CA LEU A 238 8.44 -4.09 -0.50
C LEU A 238 9.60 -3.12 -0.70
N PHE A 239 10.23 -3.10 -1.88
CA PHE A 239 11.27 -2.13 -2.22
C PHE A 239 10.71 -0.70 -2.26
N GLU A 240 9.50 -0.51 -2.79
CA GLU A 240 8.82 0.78 -2.75
C GLU A 240 8.65 1.27 -1.31
N ARG A 241 8.11 0.45 -0.42
CA ARG A 241 7.95 0.84 1.00
C ARG A 241 9.28 1.15 1.67
N TYR A 242 10.29 0.34 1.39
CA TYR A 242 11.62 0.56 1.94
C TYR A 242 12.22 1.90 1.52
N VAL A 243 12.10 2.26 0.24
CA VAL A 243 12.60 3.54 -0.29
C VAL A 243 11.80 4.72 0.26
N TRP A 244 10.47 4.63 0.32
CA TRP A 244 9.62 5.70 0.83
C TRP A 244 9.82 6.00 2.32
N ILE A 245 10.15 4.98 3.11
CA ILE A 245 10.38 5.12 4.57
C ILE A 245 11.86 5.38 4.88
N GLY A 246 12.76 4.64 4.24
CA GLY A 246 14.21 4.67 4.52
C GLY A 246 14.92 5.83 3.83
N GLY A 247 14.59 6.14 2.59
CA GLY A 247 15.24 7.15 1.76
C GLY A 247 15.20 8.57 2.34
N VAL A 248 14.30 8.82 3.28
CA VAL A 248 14.19 10.11 3.97
C VAL A 248 15.27 10.30 5.04
N LYS A 249 15.76 9.22 5.65
CA LYS A 249 16.74 9.28 6.76
C LYS A 249 18.14 9.72 6.33
N GLY A 250 18.48 9.57 5.05
CA GLY A 250 19.77 10.00 4.50
C GLY A 250 19.85 11.45 4.04
N GLY A 251 18.71 12.13 3.86
CA GLY A 251 18.64 13.47 3.27
C GLY A 251 18.53 14.65 4.25
N VAL A 252 18.30 14.40 5.52
CA VAL A 252 18.05 15.48 6.53
C VAL A 252 19.32 16.14 7.06
N GLY A 253 20.49 15.82 6.54
CA GLY A 253 21.77 16.29 7.11
C GLY A 253 22.73 17.04 6.20
N THR A 254 22.42 17.27 4.94
CA THR A 254 23.43 17.79 3.98
C THR A 254 22.95 18.85 2.97
N TYR A 255 21.91 19.64 3.32
CA TYR A 255 21.61 20.84 2.50
C TYR A 255 21.36 22.05 3.37
#